data_f125653274094f70d288f18783226160
#
_entry.id   f125653274094f70d288f18783226160
#
_cell.length_a   1.000
_cell.length_b   1.000
_cell.length_c   1.000
_cell.angle_alpha   90.00
_cell.angle_beta   90.00
_cell.angle_gamma   90.00
#
_symmetry.space_group_name_H-M   'P 1'
#
loop_
_entity.id
_entity.type
_entity.pdbx_description
1 polymer ?
#
loop_
_entity_poly.entity_id
_entity_poly.type
_entity_poly.pdbx_seq_one_letter_code
_entity_poly.pdbx_strand_id
1 'polypeptide(L)'
;MLVSISSLAQESKRPIQISFAYPLSTNGINAKNTSNTLSYNIIYGKNGGVRGFELGGVLNENHGNVSGAQYAGVSNMTYGSSNGLVLSGVYNMITGNASGMHFTGVYNQFNKKASGIQISGVLNMTGGNSSGLAFSGVANLYRSDYKGLQFSVVNINNGTINGMQMGVVNKTKKLKGLQIGIVNIADNADDGACLGLINLVKKNRYSAFEVSFNESAFLDVTYKLGTHKLYT
;
A
#
# COMPACT_ATOMS: atom_id res chain seq x y z
N MET A 1 43.98 -6.53 22.88
CA MET A 1 42.89 -5.58 22.62
C MET A 1 42.77 -5.39 21.10
N LEU A 2 41.92 -6.16 20.45
CA LEU A 2 41.69 -6.07 19.01
C LEU A 2 40.70 -4.93 18.78
N VAL A 3 41.17 -3.82 18.21
CA VAL A 3 40.30 -2.73 17.74
C VAL A 3 39.73 -3.17 16.41
N SER A 4 38.46 -3.56 16.41
CA SER A 4 37.72 -3.79 15.17
C SER A 4 37.45 -2.43 14.50
N ILE A 5 38.24 -2.10 13.49
CA ILE A 5 37.96 -0.97 12.60
C ILE A 5 36.79 -1.41 11.72
N SER A 6 35.59 -1.08 12.12
CA SER A 6 34.42 -1.10 11.19
C SER A 6 34.63 0.03 10.17
N SER A 7 35.15 -0.29 9.00
CA SER A 7 35.14 0.65 7.89
C SER A 7 33.69 0.88 7.51
N LEU A 8 33.12 2.00 7.95
CA LEU A 8 31.89 2.54 7.38
C LEU A 8 32.18 2.78 5.91
N ALA A 9 31.65 1.95 5.04
CA ALA A 9 31.74 2.15 3.61
C ALA A 9 31.09 3.52 3.32
N GLN A 10 31.92 4.51 3.05
CA GLN A 10 31.47 5.87 2.76
C GLN A 10 30.67 5.82 1.46
N GLU A 11 29.38 6.16 1.52
CA GLU A 11 28.51 6.23 0.36
C GLU A 11 29.10 7.24 -0.64
N SER A 12 29.50 6.76 -1.80
CA SER A 12 30.00 7.63 -2.88
C SER A 12 28.79 8.43 -3.44
N LYS A 13 28.96 9.74 -3.61
CA LYS A 13 27.94 10.62 -4.19
C LYS A 13 28.42 11.15 -5.54
N ARG A 14 27.57 11.02 -6.55
CA ARG A 14 27.81 11.58 -7.88
C ARG A 14 26.58 12.33 -8.38
N PRO A 15 26.74 13.43 -9.15
CA PRO A 15 25.59 14.18 -9.60
C PRO A 15 24.75 13.39 -10.61
N ILE A 16 25.38 12.66 -11.53
CA ILE A 16 24.69 12.03 -12.66
C ILE A 16 25.21 10.61 -12.86
N GLN A 17 24.27 9.70 -13.13
CA GLN A 17 24.53 8.38 -13.68
C GLN A 17 23.84 8.23 -15.04
N ILE A 18 24.55 7.66 -16.01
CA ILE A 18 23.99 7.15 -17.26
C ILE A 18 24.35 5.67 -17.33
N SER A 19 23.35 4.82 -17.52
CA SER A 19 23.50 3.37 -17.62
C SER A 19 22.79 2.84 -18.85
N PHE A 20 23.46 2.01 -19.62
CA PHE A 20 22.79 1.21 -20.64
C PHE A 20 22.10 0.00 -19.96
N ALA A 21 22.91 -0.82 -19.29
CA ALA A 21 22.50 -1.88 -18.41
C ALA A 21 23.65 -2.16 -17.44
N TYR A 22 23.38 -2.25 -16.12
CA TYR A 22 24.43 -2.56 -15.15
C TYR A 22 25.19 -3.83 -15.54
N PRO A 23 26.56 -3.84 -15.49
CA PRO A 23 27.43 -2.79 -14.97
C PRO A 23 27.91 -1.74 -16.00
N LEU A 24 27.37 -1.73 -17.24
CA LEU A 24 27.71 -0.76 -18.28
C LEU A 24 27.06 0.59 -17.97
N SER A 25 27.69 1.33 -17.07
CA SER A 25 27.26 2.64 -16.61
C SER A 25 28.44 3.52 -16.25
N THR A 26 28.21 4.82 -16.11
CA THR A 26 29.24 5.79 -15.68
C THR A 26 29.81 5.49 -14.30
N ASN A 27 29.09 4.75 -13.45
CA ASN A 27 29.55 4.31 -12.14
C ASN A 27 30.08 2.87 -12.12
N GLY A 28 29.91 2.11 -13.22
CA GLY A 28 30.42 0.75 -13.38
C GLY A 28 29.92 -0.20 -12.26
N ILE A 29 30.80 -1.09 -11.82
CA ILE A 29 30.53 -2.06 -10.75
C ILE A 29 30.27 -1.40 -9.38
N ASN A 30 30.69 -0.15 -9.18
CA ASN A 30 30.50 0.61 -7.95
C ASN A 30 29.12 1.30 -7.88
N ALA A 31 28.31 1.21 -8.91
CA ALA A 31 27.00 1.87 -9.00
C ALA A 31 26.09 1.56 -7.80
N LYS A 32 26.10 0.31 -7.30
CA LYS A 32 25.31 -0.10 -6.12
C LYS A 32 25.66 0.62 -4.82
N ASN A 33 26.85 1.20 -4.73
CA ASN A 33 27.36 1.94 -3.56
C ASN A 33 27.43 3.44 -3.82
N THR A 34 26.93 3.90 -4.98
CA THR A 34 27.00 5.30 -5.40
C THR A 34 25.60 5.89 -5.48
N SER A 35 25.35 6.93 -4.69
CA SER A 35 24.10 7.70 -4.76
C SER A 35 24.21 8.81 -5.79
N ASN A 36 23.12 9.02 -6.54
CA ASN A 36 23.06 9.99 -7.61
C ASN A 36 21.94 11.01 -7.41
N THR A 37 22.10 12.21 -7.96
CA THR A 37 21.02 13.19 -8.04
C THR A 37 20.12 12.91 -9.24
N LEU A 38 20.75 12.61 -10.38
CA LEU A 38 20.08 12.21 -11.62
C LEU A 38 20.58 10.83 -12.03
N SER A 39 19.67 9.94 -12.39
CA SER A 39 19.99 8.62 -12.94
C SER A 39 19.17 8.36 -14.19
N TYR A 40 19.83 8.12 -15.30
CA TYR A 40 19.19 7.74 -16.55
C TYR A 40 19.63 6.34 -16.96
N ASN A 41 18.69 5.42 -16.98
CA ASN A 41 18.93 3.99 -17.19
C ASN A 41 18.17 3.53 -18.45
N ILE A 42 18.87 3.20 -19.54
CA ILE A 42 18.21 2.81 -20.80
C ILE A 42 17.45 1.50 -20.62
N ILE A 43 18.11 0.47 -20.10
CA ILE A 43 17.48 -0.84 -19.82
C ILE A 43 17.44 -1.08 -18.32
N TYR A 44 18.61 -1.14 -17.67
CA TYR A 44 18.72 -1.50 -16.26
C TYR A 44 19.74 -0.60 -15.55
N GLY A 45 19.28 0.09 -14.54
CA GLY A 45 20.10 0.90 -13.67
C GLY A 45 20.20 0.34 -12.27
N LYS A 46 21.41 0.37 -11.70
CA LYS A 46 21.67 0.07 -10.31
C LYS A 46 22.29 1.27 -9.63
N ASN A 47 21.78 1.66 -8.45
CA ASN A 47 22.23 2.80 -7.67
C ASN A 47 22.36 2.44 -6.19
N GLY A 48 23.25 3.13 -5.47
CA GLY A 48 23.26 3.15 -4.01
C GLY A 48 22.06 3.89 -3.44
N GLY A 49 21.54 4.86 -4.16
CA GLY A 49 20.34 5.65 -3.88
C GLY A 49 20.19 6.79 -4.86
N VAL A 50 19.02 7.45 -4.86
CA VAL A 50 18.75 8.60 -5.72
C VAL A 50 18.11 9.73 -4.91
N ARG A 51 18.63 10.96 -5.11
CA ARG A 51 18.07 12.17 -4.47
C ARG A 51 17.73 13.20 -5.55
N GLY A 52 16.63 13.00 -6.24
CA GLY A 52 16.20 13.87 -7.32
C GLY A 52 15.37 13.08 -8.33
N PHE A 53 15.94 12.78 -9.51
CA PHE A 53 15.18 12.15 -10.58
C PHE A 53 15.85 10.88 -11.10
N GLU A 54 15.08 9.81 -11.25
CA GLU A 54 15.52 8.58 -11.87
C GLU A 54 14.57 8.16 -12.98
N LEU A 55 15.12 7.93 -14.17
CA LEU A 55 14.39 7.45 -15.34
C LEU A 55 14.98 6.13 -15.80
N GLY A 56 14.18 5.07 -15.83
CA GLY A 56 14.52 3.75 -16.35
C GLY A 56 13.63 3.33 -17.50
N GLY A 57 14.22 2.89 -18.60
CA GLY A 57 13.46 2.30 -19.70
C GLY A 57 12.76 1.02 -19.27
N VAL A 58 13.43 0.15 -18.51
CA VAL A 58 12.86 -1.11 -18.02
C VAL A 58 12.93 -1.18 -16.49
N LEU A 59 14.11 -1.23 -15.89
CA LEU A 59 14.30 -1.52 -14.48
C LEU A 59 15.21 -0.49 -13.79
N ASN A 60 14.75 0.06 -12.68
CA ASN A 60 15.56 0.78 -11.70
C ASN A 60 15.70 -0.04 -10.42
N GLU A 61 16.94 -0.24 -9.98
CA GLU A 61 17.27 -0.92 -8.72
C GLU A 61 18.09 -0.01 -7.81
N ASN A 62 17.57 0.31 -6.64
CA ASN A 62 18.21 1.16 -5.64
C ASN A 62 18.48 0.38 -4.36
N HIS A 63 19.75 0.27 -3.96
CA HIS A 63 20.15 -0.41 -2.73
C HIS A 63 19.94 0.44 -1.48
N GLY A 64 19.95 1.76 -1.59
CA GLY A 64 19.66 2.71 -0.54
C GLY A 64 18.33 3.44 -0.75
N ASN A 65 18.25 4.64 -0.19
CA ASN A 65 17.03 5.42 -0.20
C ASN A 65 16.83 6.18 -1.53
N VAL A 66 15.57 6.34 -1.91
CA VAL A 66 15.16 7.19 -3.02
C VAL A 66 14.36 8.37 -2.46
N SER A 67 14.72 9.59 -2.88
CA SER A 67 14.00 10.81 -2.53
C SER A 67 13.85 11.67 -3.78
N GLY A 68 12.61 11.92 -4.20
CA GLY A 68 12.28 12.66 -5.40
C GLY A 68 11.36 11.88 -6.33
N ALA A 69 11.65 11.85 -7.65
CA ALA A 69 10.82 11.16 -8.61
C ALA A 69 11.57 9.99 -9.27
N GLN A 70 10.91 8.86 -9.35
CA GLN A 70 11.41 7.62 -9.96
C GLN A 70 10.39 7.11 -10.97
N TYR A 71 10.85 6.86 -12.18
CA TYR A 71 10.06 6.31 -13.27
C TYR A 71 10.75 5.09 -13.87
N ALA A 72 10.00 4.03 -14.13
CA ALA A 72 10.46 2.87 -14.89
C ALA A 72 9.36 2.37 -15.83
N GLY A 73 9.75 1.98 -17.04
CA GLY A 73 8.80 1.36 -17.97
C GLY A 73 8.18 0.07 -17.41
N VAL A 74 8.95 -0.72 -16.67
CA VAL A 74 8.47 -1.97 -16.08
C VAL A 74 8.51 -1.91 -14.56
N SER A 75 9.69 -1.74 -13.93
CA SER A 75 9.77 -1.95 -12.48
C SER A 75 10.74 -0.98 -11.78
N ASN A 76 10.32 -0.48 -10.61
CA ASN A 76 11.19 0.16 -9.63
C ASN A 76 11.34 -0.74 -8.41
N MET A 77 12.59 -1.03 -8.03
CA MET A 77 12.95 -1.82 -6.86
C MET A 77 13.83 -0.98 -5.93
N THR A 78 13.34 -0.64 -4.75
CA THR A 78 14.06 0.14 -3.75
C THR A 78 14.19 -0.67 -2.47
N TYR A 79 15.42 -1.08 -2.13
CA TYR A 79 15.71 -1.82 -0.89
C TYR A 79 15.79 -0.91 0.32
N GLY A 80 15.97 0.39 0.14
CA GLY A 80 15.83 1.39 1.19
C GLY A 80 14.40 1.92 1.32
N SER A 81 14.28 3.12 1.86
CA SER A 81 13.03 3.87 1.93
C SER A 81 12.84 4.74 0.70
N SER A 82 11.59 5.01 0.33
CA SER A 82 11.24 5.89 -0.77
C SER A 82 10.38 7.06 -0.27
N ASN A 83 10.72 8.27 -0.73
CA ASN A 83 9.95 9.47 -0.46
C ASN A 83 9.77 10.30 -1.73
N GLY A 84 8.56 10.44 -2.22
CA GLY A 84 8.23 11.23 -3.40
C GLY A 84 7.31 10.50 -4.36
N LEU A 85 7.57 10.64 -5.67
CA LEU A 85 6.77 10.07 -6.74
C LEU A 85 7.45 8.84 -7.31
N VAL A 86 6.76 7.70 -7.32
CA VAL A 86 7.25 6.45 -7.92
C VAL A 86 6.24 5.94 -8.93
N LEU A 87 6.66 5.82 -10.19
CA LEU A 87 5.84 5.40 -11.31
C LEU A 87 6.45 4.17 -12.00
N SER A 88 5.66 3.14 -12.25
CA SER A 88 6.08 2.00 -13.07
C SER A 88 4.94 1.41 -13.90
N GLY A 89 5.28 0.79 -15.01
CA GLY A 89 4.28 0.08 -15.81
C GLY A 89 3.72 -1.15 -15.12
N VAL A 90 4.56 -1.92 -14.39
CA VAL A 90 4.15 -3.22 -13.83
C VAL A 90 4.32 -3.29 -12.31
N TYR A 91 5.51 -2.96 -11.77
CA TYR A 91 5.81 -3.32 -10.40
C TYR A 91 6.64 -2.26 -9.66
N ASN A 92 6.18 -1.82 -8.50
CA ASN A 92 6.96 -1.06 -7.53
C ASN A 92 7.18 -1.89 -6.27
N MET A 93 8.44 -2.09 -5.86
CA MET A 93 8.81 -2.72 -4.60
C MET A 93 9.63 -1.76 -3.75
N ILE A 94 9.19 -1.53 -2.51
CA ILE A 94 9.93 -0.75 -1.52
C ILE A 94 10.04 -1.57 -0.23
N THR A 95 11.26 -1.92 0.17
CA THR A 95 11.47 -2.74 1.37
C THR A 95 11.53 -1.92 2.66
N GLY A 96 11.90 -0.65 2.56
CA GLY A 96 11.85 0.33 3.64
C GLY A 96 10.47 0.97 3.80
N ASN A 97 10.45 2.16 4.38
CA ASN A 97 9.23 2.97 4.45
C ASN A 97 8.99 3.66 3.11
N ALA A 98 7.72 3.71 2.71
CA ALA A 98 7.28 4.41 1.52
C ALA A 98 6.43 5.62 1.91
N SER A 99 6.72 6.78 1.31
CA SER A 99 5.92 8.00 1.50
C SER A 99 5.81 8.77 0.19
N GLY A 100 4.66 9.43 -0.01
CA GLY A 100 4.38 10.17 -1.23
C GLY A 100 3.37 9.47 -2.13
N MET A 101 3.62 9.44 -3.43
CA MET A 101 2.70 8.92 -4.44
C MET A 101 3.33 7.73 -5.19
N HIS A 102 2.65 6.61 -5.21
CA HIS A 102 3.11 5.37 -5.83
C HIS A 102 2.05 4.87 -6.81
N PHE A 103 2.40 4.86 -8.09
CA PHE A 103 1.51 4.43 -9.17
C PHE A 103 2.13 3.27 -9.94
N THR A 104 1.32 2.27 -10.23
CA THR A 104 1.75 1.14 -11.06
C THR A 104 0.60 0.56 -11.86
N GLY A 105 0.91 0.01 -13.02
CA GLY A 105 -0.09 -0.69 -13.82
C GLY A 105 -0.62 -1.97 -13.14
N VAL A 106 0.23 -2.68 -12.38
CA VAL A 106 -0.17 -3.97 -11.79
C VAL A 106 -0.04 -3.98 -10.27
N TYR A 107 1.17 -3.87 -9.72
CA TYR A 107 1.41 -4.24 -8.34
C TYR A 107 2.34 -3.30 -7.57
N ASN A 108 1.86 -2.71 -6.47
CA ASN A 108 2.68 -2.03 -5.48
C ASN A 108 2.90 -2.93 -4.26
N GLN A 109 4.15 -3.11 -3.87
CA GLN A 109 4.57 -3.85 -2.68
C GLN A 109 5.39 -2.96 -1.73
N PHE A 110 4.93 -2.85 -0.49
CA PHE A 110 5.60 -2.13 0.56
C PHE A 110 5.81 -3.06 1.76
N ASN A 111 7.06 -3.36 2.12
CA ASN A 111 7.31 -4.31 3.20
C ASN A 111 7.12 -3.69 4.59
N LYS A 112 7.33 -2.37 4.72
CA LYS A 112 7.14 -1.62 5.96
C LYS A 112 5.97 -0.64 5.82
N LYS A 113 6.04 0.50 6.50
CA LYS A 113 5.01 1.54 6.49
C LYS A 113 4.87 2.14 5.09
N ALA A 114 3.63 2.35 4.65
CA ALA A 114 3.33 3.11 3.45
C ALA A 114 2.36 4.25 3.77
N SER A 115 2.69 5.47 3.32
CA SER A 115 1.87 6.66 3.54
C SER A 115 1.75 7.52 2.29
N GLY A 116 0.60 8.16 2.11
CA GLY A 116 0.28 8.96 0.95
C GLY A 116 -0.67 8.28 -0.01
N ILE A 117 -0.44 8.36 -1.31
CA ILE A 117 -1.32 7.83 -2.34
C ILE A 117 -0.71 6.57 -2.95
N GLN A 118 -1.47 5.48 -2.99
CA GLN A 118 -1.08 4.21 -3.59
C GLN A 118 -2.14 3.83 -4.63
N ILE A 119 -1.74 3.75 -5.89
CA ILE A 119 -2.65 3.37 -6.98
C ILE A 119 -2.03 2.23 -7.77
N SER A 120 -2.80 1.18 -7.98
CA SER A 120 -2.40 0.04 -8.82
C SER A 120 -3.57 -0.46 -9.66
N GLY A 121 -3.28 -0.99 -10.84
CA GLY A 121 -4.32 -1.63 -11.64
C GLY A 121 -4.87 -2.90 -10.99
N VAL A 122 -4.04 -3.65 -10.26
CA VAL A 122 -4.45 -4.94 -9.68
C VAL A 122 -4.32 -4.95 -8.16
N LEU A 123 -3.13 -4.71 -7.58
CA LEU A 123 -2.91 -5.00 -6.17
C LEU A 123 -2.01 -3.97 -5.49
N ASN A 124 -2.45 -3.44 -4.34
CA ASN A 124 -1.58 -2.81 -3.35
C ASN A 124 -1.40 -3.73 -2.15
N MET A 125 -0.15 -4.05 -1.78
CA MET A 125 0.17 -4.85 -0.61
C MET A 125 1.13 -4.11 0.32
N THR A 126 0.80 -4.06 1.62
CA THR A 126 1.65 -3.40 2.62
C THR A 126 1.78 -4.25 3.88
N GLY A 127 3.02 -4.40 4.36
CA GLY A 127 3.35 -5.18 5.56
C GLY A 127 3.19 -4.43 6.87
N GLY A 128 3.48 -3.13 6.90
CA GLY A 128 3.45 -2.30 8.12
C GLY A 128 2.24 -1.37 8.20
N ASN A 129 2.19 -0.58 9.28
CA ASN A 129 1.14 0.42 9.47
C ASN A 129 1.15 1.43 8.32
N SER A 130 -0.03 1.77 7.81
CA SER A 130 -0.14 2.59 6.61
C SER A 130 -1.21 3.66 6.74
N SER A 131 -1.12 4.67 5.87
CA SER A 131 -2.08 5.76 5.89
C SER A 131 -2.22 6.44 4.53
N GLY A 132 -3.37 7.07 4.29
CA GLY A 132 -3.65 7.88 3.11
C GLY A 132 -4.73 7.30 2.23
N LEU A 133 -4.51 7.28 0.91
CA LEU A 133 -5.46 6.79 -0.08
C LEU A 133 -4.89 5.57 -0.78
N ALA A 134 -5.66 4.48 -0.84
CA ALA A 134 -5.29 3.27 -1.56
C ALA A 134 -6.39 2.91 -2.56
N PHE A 135 -6.02 2.88 -3.84
CA PHE A 135 -6.90 2.47 -4.93
C PHE A 135 -6.27 1.30 -5.66
N SER A 136 -7.05 0.25 -5.90
CA SER A 136 -6.66 -0.84 -6.79
C SER A 136 -7.85 -1.41 -7.54
N GLY A 137 -7.61 -1.91 -8.74
CA GLY A 137 -8.69 -2.51 -9.53
C GLY A 137 -9.23 -3.81 -8.92
N VAL A 138 -8.37 -4.60 -8.24
CA VAL A 138 -8.76 -5.90 -7.70
C VAL A 138 -8.68 -5.94 -6.19
N ALA A 139 -7.49 -5.70 -5.59
CA ALA A 139 -7.37 -5.86 -4.14
C ALA A 139 -6.42 -4.86 -3.47
N ASN A 140 -6.78 -4.45 -2.25
CA ASN A 140 -5.90 -3.81 -1.29
C ASN A 140 -5.66 -4.77 -0.11
N LEU A 141 -4.41 -5.19 0.12
CA LEU A 141 -4.03 -6.14 1.17
C LEU A 141 -3.07 -5.48 2.17
N TYR A 142 -3.54 -5.24 3.39
CA TYR A 142 -2.78 -4.61 4.46
C TYR A 142 -2.65 -5.56 5.65
N ARG A 143 -1.41 -5.80 6.11
CA ARG A 143 -1.15 -6.73 7.22
C ARG A 143 -1.25 -6.08 8.60
N SER A 144 -1.26 -4.75 8.67
CA SER A 144 -1.24 -3.97 9.90
C SER A 144 -2.32 -2.88 9.87
N ASP A 145 -2.27 -1.93 10.81
CA ASP A 145 -3.23 -0.84 10.89
C ASP A 145 -3.18 0.08 9.68
N TYR A 146 -4.34 0.58 9.29
CA TYR A 146 -4.49 1.53 8.20
C TYR A 146 -5.36 2.72 8.63
N LYS A 147 -4.90 3.93 8.29
CA LYS A 147 -5.64 5.16 8.52
C LYS A 147 -5.92 5.88 7.20
N GLY A 148 -7.18 5.98 6.80
CA GLY A 148 -7.56 6.66 5.56
C GLY A 148 -8.59 5.89 4.74
N LEU A 149 -8.50 5.95 3.41
CA LEU A 149 -9.50 5.43 2.50
C LEU A 149 -8.92 4.31 1.64
N GLN A 150 -9.65 3.20 1.53
CA GLN A 150 -9.33 2.06 0.68
C GLN A 150 -10.47 1.80 -0.30
N PHE A 151 -10.16 1.75 -1.59
CA PHE A 151 -11.10 1.49 -2.67
C PHE A 151 -10.58 0.36 -3.55
N SER A 152 -11.33 -0.73 -3.66
CA SER A 152 -11.06 -1.84 -4.58
C SER A 152 -12.21 -2.84 -4.58
N VAL A 153 -12.17 -3.84 -5.45
CA VAL A 153 -13.16 -4.94 -5.35
C VAL A 153 -13.03 -5.65 -4.01
N VAL A 154 -11.81 -5.94 -3.56
CA VAL A 154 -11.54 -6.61 -2.28
C VAL A 154 -10.59 -5.78 -1.41
N ASN A 155 -11.03 -5.35 -0.24
CA ASN A 155 -10.20 -4.70 0.77
C ASN A 155 -10.01 -5.63 1.96
N ILE A 156 -8.77 -6.04 2.23
CA ILE A 156 -8.41 -6.86 3.41
C ILE A 156 -7.40 -6.10 4.25
N ASN A 157 -7.76 -5.88 5.51
CA ASN A 157 -6.87 -5.32 6.51
C ASN A 157 -6.80 -6.25 7.71
N ASN A 158 -5.60 -6.71 8.07
CA ASN A 158 -5.39 -7.61 9.21
C ASN A 158 -5.12 -6.86 10.53
N GLY A 159 -5.28 -5.55 10.56
CA GLY A 159 -5.21 -4.68 11.73
C GLY A 159 -6.49 -3.87 11.92
N THR A 160 -6.31 -2.67 12.45
CA THR A 160 -7.38 -1.68 12.63
C THR A 160 -7.52 -0.82 11.38
N ILE A 161 -8.74 -0.62 10.89
CA ILE A 161 -9.09 0.46 9.97
C ILE A 161 -9.57 1.67 10.78
N ASN A 162 -8.93 2.80 10.55
CA ASN A 162 -9.41 4.10 11.02
C ASN A 162 -9.71 4.97 9.79
N GLY A 163 -10.94 4.91 9.30
CA GLY A 163 -11.35 5.54 8.05
C GLY A 163 -12.40 4.73 7.31
N MET A 164 -12.23 4.53 5.99
CA MET A 164 -13.24 3.88 5.18
C MET A 164 -12.65 2.81 4.25
N GLN A 165 -13.38 1.71 4.12
CA GLN A 165 -13.21 0.70 3.06
C GLN A 165 -14.45 0.69 2.17
N MET A 166 -14.25 0.81 0.86
CA MET A 166 -15.32 0.70 -0.12
C MET A 166 -14.94 -0.35 -1.17
N GLY A 167 -15.80 -1.35 -1.33
CA GLY A 167 -15.57 -2.45 -2.28
C GLY A 167 -16.69 -3.48 -2.25
N VAL A 168 -16.56 -4.53 -3.04
CA VAL A 168 -17.51 -5.65 -3.00
C VAL A 168 -17.35 -6.41 -1.68
N VAL A 169 -16.09 -6.73 -1.31
CA VAL A 169 -15.76 -7.41 -0.06
C VAL A 169 -14.80 -6.56 0.76
N ASN A 170 -15.20 -6.22 1.98
CA ASN A 170 -14.37 -5.51 2.93
C ASN A 170 -14.14 -6.37 4.18
N LYS A 171 -12.88 -6.52 4.59
CA LYS A 171 -12.52 -7.28 5.80
C LYS A 171 -11.52 -6.52 6.65
N THR A 172 -11.79 -6.46 7.97
CA THR A 172 -10.84 -5.91 8.96
C THR A 172 -10.94 -6.64 10.29
N LYS A 173 -9.90 -6.58 11.12
CA LYS A 173 -9.99 -7.03 12.52
C LYS A 173 -10.73 -6.03 13.39
N LYS A 174 -10.38 -4.76 13.31
CA LYS A 174 -11.05 -3.71 14.08
C LYS A 174 -11.46 -2.57 13.15
N LEU A 175 -12.73 -2.22 13.19
CA LEU A 175 -13.29 -1.12 12.41
C LEU A 175 -13.50 0.10 13.31
N LYS A 176 -12.83 1.22 12.93
CA LYS A 176 -13.07 2.56 13.44
C LYS A 176 -13.40 3.46 12.27
N GLY A 177 -14.66 3.49 11.88
CA GLY A 177 -15.12 4.23 10.71
C GLY A 177 -16.16 3.44 9.91
N LEU A 178 -16.01 3.33 8.60
CA LEU A 178 -17.07 2.86 7.72
C LEU A 178 -16.57 1.77 6.75
N GLN A 179 -17.33 0.68 6.63
CA GLN A 179 -17.25 -0.27 5.51
C GLN A 179 -18.49 -0.15 4.65
N ILE A 180 -18.31 0.03 3.34
CA ILE A 180 -19.38 0.07 2.34
C ILE A 180 -19.12 -1.01 1.32
N GLY A 181 -20.04 -1.97 1.16
CA GLY A 181 -19.85 -3.07 0.21
C GLY A 181 -20.98 -4.07 0.23
N ILE A 182 -20.89 -5.08 -0.64
CA ILE A 182 -21.86 -6.18 -0.62
C ILE A 182 -21.62 -7.03 0.64
N VAL A 183 -20.37 -7.38 0.94
CA VAL A 183 -19.99 -8.16 2.11
C VAL A 183 -19.00 -7.37 2.96
N ASN A 184 -19.37 -7.08 4.20
CA ASN A 184 -18.51 -6.43 5.18
C ASN A 184 -18.23 -7.36 6.36
N ILE A 185 -16.96 -7.53 6.69
CA ILE A 185 -16.51 -8.45 7.76
C ILE A 185 -15.62 -7.67 8.72
N ALA A 186 -16.00 -7.64 9.99
CA ALA A 186 -15.17 -7.07 11.05
C ALA A 186 -15.16 -8.01 12.27
N ASP A 187 -13.99 -8.24 12.88
CA ASP A 187 -13.97 -8.97 14.15
C ASP A 187 -14.54 -8.11 15.29
N ASN A 188 -14.30 -6.79 15.23
CA ASN A 188 -14.85 -5.80 16.15
C ASN A 188 -15.17 -4.50 15.41
N ALA A 189 -16.35 -3.92 15.64
CA ALA A 189 -16.81 -2.67 15.03
C ALA A 189 -17.43 -1.70 16.07
N ASP A 190 -16.91 -1.66 17.32
CA ASP A 190 -17.43 -0.81 18.39
C ASP A 190 -17.49 0.67 18.01
N ASP A 191 -16.45 1.13 17.31
CA ASP A 191 -16.29 2.53 16.86
C ASP A 191 -16.62 2.69 15.36
N GLY A 192 -17.21 1.68 14.72
CA GLY A 192 -17.43 1.64 13.28
C GLY A 192 -18.84 1.22 12.88
N ALA A 193 -19.11 1.37 11.59
CA ALA A 193 -20.37 0.96 10.96
C ALA A 193 -20.09 0.18 9.66
N CYS A 194 -20.97 -0.78 9.35
CA CYS A 194 -20.95 -1.55 8.12
C CYS A 194 -22.24 -1.29 7.35
N LEU A 195 -22.13 -0.91 6.09
CA LEU A 195 -23.26 -0.68 5.17
C LEU A 195 -23.13 -1.64 3.98
N GLY A 196 -24.03 -2.60 3.90
CA GLY A 196 -24.03 -3.61 2.83
C GLY A 196 -25.07 -4.67 3.01
N LEU A 197 -25.18 -5.58 2.03
CA LEU A 197 -26.16 -6.66 2.06
C LEU A 197 -25.85 -7.70 3.16
N ILE A 198 -24.56 -7.97 3.38
CA ILE A 198 -24.11 -8.95 4.38
C ILE A 198 -23.08 -8.26 5.28
N ASN A 199 -23.42 -8.04 6.54
CA ASN A 199 -22.58 -7.42 7.54
C ASN A 199 -22.25 -8.41 8.67
N LEU A 200 -21.04 -8.99 8.67
CA LEU A 200 -20.59 -9.99 9.64
C LEU A 200 -19.66 -9.33 10.67
N VAL A 201 -20.20 -9.06 11.86
CA VAL A 201 -19.43 -8.52 12.99
C VAL A 201 -19.38 -9.56 14.09
N LYS A 202 -18.17 -10.01 14.50
CA LYS A 202 -18.02 -11.10 15.48
C LYS A 202 -18.24 -10.66 16.92
N LYS A 203 -17.72 -9.47 17.29
CA LYS A 203 -17.88 -8.88 18.62
C LYS A 203 -18.80 -7.68 18.55
N ASN A 204 -19.63 -7.50 19.59
CA ASN A 204 -20.62 -6.42 19.69
C ASN A 204 -21.57 -6.36 18.48
N ARG A 205 -21.95 -7.53 18.01
CA ARG A 205 -22.91 -7.70 16.94
C ARG A 205 -24.29 -7.30 17.44
N TYR A 206 -24.94 -6.40 16.71
CA TYR A 206 -26.37 -6.22 16.84
C TYR A 206 -27.09 -7.30 16.03
N SER A 207 -27.94 -8.07 16.67
CA SER A 207 -28.85 -8.99 16.01
C SER A 207 -30.21 -8.91 16.71
N ALA A 208 -31.23 -8.66 15.92
CA ALA A 208 -32.60 -8.58 16.45
C ALA A 208 -33.57 -9.29 15.50
N PHE A 209 -34.51 -9.99 16.09
CA PHE A 209 -35.72 -10.44 15.44
C PHE A 209 -36.81 -9.41 15.73
N GLU A 210 -37.37 -8.85 14.67
CA GLU A 210 -38.48 -7.92 14.73
C GLU A 210 -39.71 -8.58 14.10
N VAL A 211 -40.80 -8.62 14.85
CA VAL A 211 -42.08 -9.10 14.36
C VAL A 211 -43.01 -7.91 14.40
N SER A 212 -43.53 -7.53 13.26
CA SER A 212 -44.48 -6.44 13.14
C SER A 212 -45.76 -6.88 12.42
N PHE A 213 -46.84 -6.24 12.76
CA PHE A 213 -48.12 -6.42 12.12
C PHE A 213 -48.49 -5.11 11.43
N ASN A 214 -48.79 -5.17 10.15
CA ASN A 214 -49.24 -4.01 9.41
C ASN A 214 -50.47 -4.36 8.55
N GLU A 215 -51.13 -3.33 8.05
CA GLU A 215 -52.40 -3.51 7.27
C GLU A 215 -52.15 -4.21 5.93
N SER A 216 -50.93 -4.14 5.36
CA SER A 216 -50.59 -4.72 4.07
C SER A 216 -50.09 -6.16 4.17
N ALA A 217 -49.47 -6.52 5.30
CA ALA A 217 -48.98 -7.88 5.57
C ALA A 217 -49.35 -8.22 7.00
N PHE A 218 -50.18 -9.25 7.21
CA PHE A 218 -50.62 -9.68 8.55
C PHE A 218 -49.49 -9.99 9.49
N LEU A 219 -48.34 -10.39 8.96
CA LEU A 219 -47.13 -10.70 9.71
C LEU A 219 -45.92 -10.38 8.91
N ASP A 220 -45.03 -9.52 9.41
CA ASP A 220 -43.72 -9.24 8.87
C ASP A 220 -42.66 -9.67 9.89
N VAL A 221 -41.75 -10.54 9.45
CA VAL A 221 -40.65 -11.05 10.28
C VAL A 221 -39.33 -10.62 9.67
N THR A 222 -38.65 -9.70 10.34
CA THR A 222 -37.39 -9.16 9.90
C THR A 222 -36.27 -9.58 10.84
N TYR A 223 -35.15 -10.09 10.24
CA TYR A 223 -33.93 -10.36 10.99
C TYR A 223 -32.91 -9.28 10.69
N LYS A 224 -32.55 -8.49 11.69
CA LYS A 224 -31.59 -7.38 11.57
C LYS A 224 -30.21 -7.82 12.01
N LEU A 225 -29.20 -7.55 11.17
CA LEU A 225 -27.80 -7.81 11.45
C LEU A 225 -26.96 -6.55 11.22
N GLY A 226 -25.99 -6.29 12.10
CA GLY A 226 -25.11 -5.15 11.90
C GLY A 226 -24.30 -4.78 13.13
N THR A 227 -24.12 -3.49 13.32
CA THR A 227 -23.52 -2.90 14.51
C THR A 227 -24.58 -2.12 15.28
N HIS A 228 -24.33 -1.76 16.57
CA HIS A 228 -25.25 -0.90 17.33
C HIS A 228 -25.48 0.49 16.69
N LYS A 229 -24.60 0.92 15.77
CA LYS A 229 -24.72 2.21 15.09
C LYS A 229 -25.46 2.12 13.76
N LEU A 230 -25.32 0.98 13.07
CA LEU A 230 -25.94 0.75 11.77
C LEU A 230 -26.18 -0.75 11.56
N TYR A 231 -27.40 -1.12 11.20
CA TYR A 231 -27.81 -2.49 10.88
C TYR A 231 -28.70 -2.53 9.63
N THR A 232 -28.70 -3.66 8.95
CA THR A 232 -29.51 -3.94 7.76
C THR A 232 -30.27 -5.24 7.94
#